data_068762de2b835235dcf64b31aa4130e0
#
_entry.id   068762de2b835235dcf64b31aa4130e0
#
_cell.length_a   1.000
_cell.length_b   1.000
_cell.length_c   1.000
_cell.angle_alpha   90.00
_cell.angle_beta   90.00
_cell.angle_gamma   90.00
#
_symmetry.space_group_name_H-M   'P 1'
#
loop_
_entity.id
_entity.type
_entity.pdbx_description
1 polymer ?
#
loop_
_entity_poly.entity_id
_entity_poly.type
_entity_poly.pdbx_seq_one_letter_code
_entity_poly.pdbx_strand_id
1 'polypeptide(L)'
;MAKRIKDPGEKSRIRATIFDKLNRRGKWGPIHTSKENALKGIPSHDIGIAKDILEEAIKEGFLVPKHTGYGDHVSLNFKKNGEIMAIIASLLAG
;
A
#
# COMPACT_ATOMS: atom_id res chain seq x y z
N MET A 1 -2.12 -23.36 10.36
CA MET A 1 -1.96 -23.19 9.52
C MET A 1 -1.50 -22.12 9.06
N ALA A 2 -0.91 -22.01 8.66
CA ALA A 2 -0.34 -20.94 8.19
C ALA A 2 -1.01 -20.33 7.12
N LYS A 3 -2.05 -20.31 7.11
CA LYS A 3 -2.92 -19.93 6.21
C LYS A 3 -2.67 -18.74 5.51
N ARG A 4 -2.03 -17.85 6.02
CA ARG A 4 -1.88 -16.59 5.34
C ARG A 4 -0.57 -16.44 4.64
N ILE A 5 0.14 -17.54 4.47
CA ILE A 5 1.41 -17.48 3.80
C ILE A 5 1.19 -17.42 2.31
N LYS A 6 1.70 -16.36 1.71
CA LYS A 6 1.70 -16.19 0.27
C LYS A 6 3.14 -16.17 -0.20
N ASP A 7 3.36 -16.58 -1.43
CA ASP A 7 4.72 -16.49 -1.95
C ASP A 7 5.10 -15.02 -2.12
N PRO A 8 6.39 -14.73 -2.20
CA PRO A 8 6.84 -13.34 -2.30
C PRO A 8 6.28 -12.59 -3.50
N GLY A 9 6.01 -13.30 -4.59
CA GLY A 9 5.44 -12.65 -5.76
C GLY A 9 4.04 -12.13 -5.51
N GLU A 10 3.24 -12.88 -4.75
CA GLU A 10 1.89 -12.46 -4.41
C GLU A 10 1.90 -11.23 -3.52
N LYS A 11 2.76 -11.23 -2.52
CA LYS A 11 2.87 -10.06 -1.62
C LYS A 11 3.32 -8.84 -2.40
N SER A 12 4.29 -9.00 -3.28
CA SER A 12 4.78 -7.88 -4.07
C SER A 12 3.69 -7.32 -4.97
N ARG A 13 2.86 -8.20 -5.52
CA ARG A 13 1.77 -7.76 -6.37
C ARG A 13 0.73 -6.96 -5.58
N ILE A 14 0.39 -7.44 -4.40
CA ILE A 14 -0.59 -6.72 -3.56
C ILE A 14 -0.03 -5.36 -3.17
N ARG A 15 1.24 -5.29 -2.80
CA ARG A 15 1.88 -4.03 -2.46
C ARG A 15 1.84 -3.06 -3.63
N ALA A 16 2.22 -3.55 -4.80
CA ALA A 16 2.24 -2.71 -6.00
C ALA A 16 0.84 -2.23 -6.34
N THR A 17 -0.17 -3.07 -6.14
CA THR A 17 -1.55 -2.70 -6.40
C THR A 17 -2.00 -1.56 -5.49
N ILE A 18 -1.64 -1.65 -4.20
CA ILE A 18 -1.98 -0.60 -3.24
C ILE A 18 -1.29 0.71 -3.63
N PHE A 19 0.01 0.64 -3.95
CA PHE A 19 0.76 1.85 -4.33
C PHE A 19 0.22 2.46 -5.61
N ASP A 20 -0.11 1.62 -6.60
CA ASP A 20 -0.66 2.10 -7.86
C ASP A 20 -1.97 2.84 -7.65
N LYS A 21 -2.82 2.30 -6.79
CA LYS A 21 -4.10 2.93 -6.49
C LYS A 21 -3.89 4.29 -5.85
N LEU A 22 -3.00 4.36 -4.87
CA LEU A 22 -2.73 5.63 -4.19
C LEU A 22 -2.12 6.64 -5.15
N ASN A 23 -1.23 6.18 -6.03
CA ASN A 23 -0.62 7.05 -7.03
C ASN A 23 -1.67 7.61 -7.99
N ARG A 24 -2.56 6.77 -8.48
CA ARG A 24 -3.58 7.22 -9.42
C ARG A 24 -4.55 8.19 -8.79
N ARG A 25 -4.72 8.12 -7.48
CA ARG A 25 -5.61 9.04 -6.77
C ARG A 25 -4.85 10.24 -6.22
N GLY A 26 -3.57 10.36 -6.52
CA GLY A 26 -2.78 11.51 -6.11
C GLY A 26 -2.52 11.60 -4.62
N LYS A 27 -2.52 10.47 -3.92
CA LYS A 27 -2.35 10.48 -2.47
C LYS A 27 -0.87 10.50 -2.10
N TRP A 28 -0.25 11.64 -2.34
CA TRP A 28 1.16 11.87 -2.06
C TRP A 28 1.31 12.99 -1.03
N GLY A 29 2.26 12.82 -0.10
CA GLY A 29 2.64 13.87 0.85
C GLY A 29 1.46 14.34 1.68
N PRO A 30 1.08 15.61 1.57
CA PRO A 30 -0.02 16.15 2.39
C PRO A 30 -1.41 15.64 1.99
N ILE A 31 -1.52 15.02 0.82
CA ILE A 31 -2.82 14.50 0.36
C ILE A 31 -2.91 13.04 0.77
N HIS A 32 -3.73 12.74 1.76
CA HIS A 32 -3.78 11.40 2.34
C HIS A 32 -5.19 10.83 2.24
N THR A 33 -5.30 9.53 2.52
CA THR A 33 -6.59 8.83 2.51
C THR A 33 -6.58 7.83 3.66
N SER A 34 -7.75 7.37 4.07
CA SER A 34 -7.85 6.40 5.16
C SER A 34 -7.20 5.08 4.77
N LYS A 35 -6.75 4.33 5.77
CA LYS A 35 -6.22 2.99 5.52
C LYS A 35 -7.29 2.10 4.88
N GLU A 36 -8.54 2.28 5.27
CA GLU A 36 -9.62 1.51 4.70
C GLU A 36 -9.78 1.77 3.22
N ASN A 37 -9.71 3.04 2.81
CA ASN A 37 -9.77 3.37 1.39
C ASN A 37 -8.58 2.82 0.62
N ALA A 38 -7.41 2.81 1.25
CA ALA A 38 -6.21 2.28 0.61
C ALA A 38 -6.37 0.79 0.32
N LEU A 39 -7.15 0.08 1.13
CA LEU A 39 -7.36 -1.35 0.98
C LEU A 39 -8.61 -1.70 0.20
N LYS A 40 -9.40 -0.69 -0.19
CA LYS A 40 -10.63 -0.95 -0.91
C LYS A 40 -10.34 -1.63 -2.24
N GLY A 41 -11.11 -2.63 -2.56
CA GLY A 41 -10.90 -3.38 -3.79
C GLY A 41 -10.03 -4.61 -3.63
N ILE A 42 -9.38 -4.76 -2.49
CA ILE A 42 -8.62 -5.98 -2.21
C ILE A 42 -9.61 -7.09 -1.86
N PRO A 43 -9.50 -8.26 -2.48
CA PRO A 43 -10.41 -9.37 -2.16
C PRO A 43 -10.40 -9.69 -0.67
N SER A 44 -11.55 -10.08 -0.15
CA SER A 44 -11.68 -10.28 1.29
C SER A 44 -10.71 -11.33 1.84
N HIS A 45 -10.39 -12.35 1.05
CA HIS A 45 -9.45 -13.38 1.53
C HIS A 45 -8.01 -12.87 1.60
N ASP A 46 -7.73 -11.72 0.99
CA ASP A 46 -6.38 -11.14 1.03
C ASP A 46 -6.29 -9.94 1.99
N ILE A 47 -7.39 -9.56 2.63
CA ILE A 47 -7.39 -8.35 3.45
C ILE A 47 -6.40 -8.41 4.60
N GLY A 48 -6.30 -9.56 5.26
CA GLY A 48 -5.36 -9.69 6.38
C GLY A 48 -3.92 -9.46 5.94
N ILE A 49 -3.55 -10.06 4.81
CA ILE A 49 -2.21 -9.90 4.27
C ILE A 49 -1.99 -8.46 3.81
N ALA A 50 -3.02 -7.87 3.18
CA ALA A 50 -2.91 -6.50 2.71
C ALA A 50 -2.72 -5.51 3.87
N LYS A 51 -3.37 -5.76 5.01
CA LYS A 51 -3.17 -4.93 6.19
C LYS A 51 -1.73 -5.04 6.69
N ASP A 52 -1.17 -6.23 6.70
CA ASP A 52 0.22 -6.43 7.10
C ASP A 52 1.17 -5.71 6.14
N ILE A 53 0.89 -5.79 4.85
CA ILE A 53 1.70 -5.13 3.84
C ILE A 53 1.66 -3.62 4.03
N LEU A 54 0.48 -3.09 4.36
CA LEU A 54 0.33 -1.67 4.60
C LEU A 54 1.20 -1.23 5.78
N GLU A 55 1.17 -1.99 6.87
CA GLU A 55 1.96 -1.67 8.05
C GLU A 55 3.46 -1.78 7.76
N GLU A 56 3.86 -2.78 6.98
CA GLU A 56 5.26 -2.92 6.58
C GLU A 56 5.69 -1.73 5.74
N ALA A 57 4.84 -1.28 4.83
CA ALA A 57 5.17 -0.15 3.98
C ALA A 57 5.35 1.13 4.80
N ILE A 58 4.59 1.28 5.87
CA ILE A 58 4.76 2.41 6.78
C ILE A 58 6.11 2.29 7.47
N LYS A 59 6.45 1.10 7.96
CA LYS A 59 7.73 0.90 8.64
C LYS A 59 8.91 1.15 7.73
N GLU A 60 8.78 0.77 6.47
CA GLU A 60 9.86 0.92 5.50
C GLU A 60 9.94 2.32 4.93
N GLY A 61 9.01 3.17 5.26
CA GLY A 61 9.04 4.55 4.83
C GLY A 61 8.42 4.83 3.47
N PHE A 62 7.78 3.84 2.85
CA PHE A 62 7.09 4.06 1.58
C PHE A 62 5.79 4.83 1.80
N LEU A 63 5.13 4.61 2.93
CA LEU A 63 3.90 5.29 3.28
C LEU A 63 4.13 6.16 4.51
N VAL A 64 3.51 7.32 4.50
CA VAL A 64 3.56 8.25 5.64
C VAL A 64 2.25 8.13 6.37
N PRO A 65 2.27 7.74 7.66
CA PRO A 65 1.02 7.65 8.42
C PRO A 65 0.58 9.03 8.89
N LYS A 66 -0.73 9.20 9.01
CA LYS A 66 -1.27 10.45 9.53
C LYS A 66 -2.47 10.13 10.40
N HIS A 67 -2.44 10.59 11.64
CA HIS A 67 -3.55 10.41 12.56
C HIS A 67 -4.49 11.60 12.41
N THR A 68 -5.76 11.31 12.18
CA THR A 68 -6.76 12.37 12.03
C THR A 68 -7.87 12.10 13.02
N GLY A 69 -8.78 13.07 13.17
CA GLY A 69 -9.95 12.89 14.00
C GLY A 69 -10.89 11.82 13.47
N TYR A 70 -10.67 11.38 12.23
CA TYR A 70 -11.50 10.35 11.59
C TYR A 70 -10.78 9.02 11.45
N GLY A 71 -9.63 8.85 12.09
CA GLY A 71 -8.89 7.60 12.05
C GLY A 71 -7.52 7.75 11.40
N ASP A 72 -6.89 6.63 11.13
CA ASP A 72 -5.54 6.62 10.58
C ASP A 72 -5.57 6.72 9.07
N HIS A 73 -4.76 7.62 8.55
CA HIS A 73 -4.64 7.86 7.12
C HIS A 73 -3.21 7.60 6.67
N VAL A 74 -3.02 7.47 5.37
CA VAL A 74 -1.70 7.24 4.78
C VAL A 74 -1.58 8.01 3.49
N SER A 75 -0.33 8.30 3.10
CA SER A 75 -0.02 8.85 1.80
C SER A 75 1.32 8.29 1.35
N LEU A 76 1.58 8.37 0.04
CA LEU A 76 2.86 7.94 -0.49
C LEU A 76 3.92 8.97 -0.15
N ASN A 77 5.11 8.50 0.15
CA ASN A 77 6.22 9.35 0.58
C ASN A 77 7.00 9.84 -0.63
N PHE A 78 7.01 11.16 -0.85
CA PHE A 78 7.76 11.76 -1.95
C PHE A 78 9.23 11.36 -1.94
N LYS A 79 9.80 11.18 -0.76
CA LYS A 79 11.21 10.83 -0.64
C LYS A 79 11.52 9.45 -1.21
N LYS A 80 10.51 8.60 -1.35
CA LYS A 80 10.68 7.27 -1.91
C LYS A 80 10.07 7.16 -3.30
N ASN A 81 9.85 8.28 -3.95
CA ASN A 81 9.17 8.33 -5.26
C ASN A 81 9.77 7.34 -6.27
N GLY A 82 11.07 7.36 -6.45
CA GLY A 82 11.70 6.48 -7.43
C GLY A 82 11.44 5.01 -7.15
N GLU A 83 11.58 4.62 -5.88
CA GLU A 83 11.35 3.23 -5.49
C GLU A 83 9.89 2.85 -5.64
N ILE A 84 8.99 3.75 -5.24
CA ILE A 84 7.55 3.50 -5.33
C ILE A 84 7.15 3.32 -6.79
N MET A 85 7.63 4.19 -7.66
CA MET A 85 7.27 4.10 -9.08
C MET A 85 7.83 2.83 -9.71
N ALA A 86 9.02 2.39 -9.27
CA ALA A 86 9.57 1.13 -9.75
C ALA A 86 8.71 -0.05 -9.33
N ILE A 87 8.21 -0.02 -8.09
CA ILE A 87 7.33 -1.08 -7.60
C ILE A 87 6.03 -1.10 -8.40
N ILE A 88 5.46 0.07 -8.66
CA ILE A 88 4.23 0.16 -9.45
C ILE A 88 4.47 -0.38 -10.85
N ALA A 89 5.62 -0.03 -11.45
CA ALA A 89 5.94 -0.47 -12.79
C ALA A 89 6.00 -1.99 -12.91
N SER A 90 6.30 -2.67 -11.81
CA SER A 90 6.37 -4.12 -11.83
C SER A 90 5.02 -4.77 -12.15
N LEU A 91 3.92 -4.06 -11.93
CA LEU A 91 2.60 -4.58 -12.29
C LEU A 91 2.46 -4.69 -13.81
N LEU A 92 3.02 -3.73 -14.53
CA LEU A 92 2.92 -3.70 -15.98
C LEU A 92 3.88 -4.71 -16.60
N ALA A 93 4.97 -4.99 -15.92
CA ALA A 93 5.96 -5.92 -16.45
C ALA A 93 5.58 -7.37 -16.20
N GLY A 94 4.78 -7.60 -15.20
CA GLY A 94 4.42 -8.93 -14.81
C GLY A 94 3.16 -9.41 -15.42
#